data_7dd38ad1124c360c0fca88b336add895
#
_entry.id   7dd38ad1124c360c0fca88b336add895
#
_cell.length_a   1.000
_cell.length_b   1.000
_cell.length_c   1.000
_cell.angle_alpha   90.00
_cell.angle_beta   90.00
_cell.angle_gamma   90.00
#
_symmetry.space_group_name_H-M   'P 1'
#
loop_
_entity.id
_entity.type
_entity.pdbx_description
1 polymer ?
#
loop_
_entity_poly.entity_id
_entity_poly.type
_entity_poly.pdbx_seq_one_letter_code
_entity_poly.pdbx_strand_id
1 'polypeptide(L)'
;MTAAPDLAVVGLGPAGRALAHRASRAGLSVVAVDPHPDRPWLPTYAAWVDELPGWLGAAVLRSTVGRPQAWGTRRHVLDRAYGVLDNAKLHHALGISNARVIRGFVGAVSPGVVTLRDGADIRARRVVDARGLRPDPAFAEQTAFGIVLPAATAKPALDGADCWFMDWRTDNGTTPADSPSFLYAVPLSDDTVLLEETCLVGRPGLPLDELRRRLDARLDNRGVELPANLEVERVRFPVQAPHTRPTIAAFGARAGLIHPGTGYSVAASLAAADAVVAALVAENDPRKALWQWQARAVRALREVGLSALLDLDPARTAEFFDAFFALPAERQRAYLSGRDDVRGTATTMWQLFRTVSPPIRRTLARAGVRRP
;
A
#
# COMPACT_ATOMS: atom_id res chain seq x y z
N MET A 1 1.98 -42.84 -1.65
CA MET A 1 1.27 -41.54 -1.75
C MET A 1 2.08 -40.54 -0.95
N THR A 2 2.62 -39.50 -1.58
CA THR A 2 3.31 -38.42 -0.86
C THR A 2 2.27 -37.69 0.01
N ALA A 3 2.62 -37.42 1.26
CA ALA A 3 1.73 -36.66 2.19
C ALA A 3 1.32 -35.31 1.57
N ALA A 4 0.08 -34.92 1.83
CA ALA A 4 -0.39 -33.59 1.37
C ALA A 4 0.45 -32.48 2.03
N PRO A 5 0.90 -31.45 1.29
CA PRO A 5 1.64 -30.34 1.85
C PRO A 5 0.85 -29.62 2.96
N ASP A 6 1.55 -29.03 3.91
CA ASP A 6 0.95 -28.34 5.04
C ASP A 6 0.22 -27.08 4.59
N LEU A 7 0.79 -26.36 3.60
CA LEU A 7 0.28 -25.08 3.15
C LEU A 7 0.27 -24.97 1.62
N ALA A 8 -0.87 -24.56 1.07
CA ALA A 8 -0.95 -24.02 -0.29
C ALA A 8 -1.10 -22.50 -0.25
N VAL A 9 -0.17 -21.78 -0.90
CA VAL A 9 -0.23 -20.32 -1.08
C VAL A 9 -0.62 -20.02 -2.51
N VAL A 10 -1.71 -19.28 -2.69
CA VAL A 10 -2.24 -18.90 -4.01
C VAL A 10 -1.93 -17.44 -4.29
N GLY A 11 -1.11 -17.20 -5.31
CA GLY A 11 -0.59 -15.86 -5.66
C GLY A 11 0.78 -15.59 -5.05
N LEU A 12 1.75 -15.23 -5.91
CA LEU A 12 3.16 -14.98 -5.54
C LEU A 12 3.58 -13.50 -5.78
N GLY A 13 2.65 -12.57 -5.55
CA GLY A 13 3.03 -11.17 -5.30
C GLY A 13 3.84 -11.05 -3.99
N PRO A 14 4.30 -9.83 -3.61
CA PRO A 14 5.14 -9.64 -2.43
C PRO A 14 4.62 -10.32 -1.16
N ALA A 15 3.33 -10.20 -0.88
CA ALA A 15 2.70 -10.79 0.30
C ALA A 15 2.72 -12.34 0.26
N GLY A 16 2.22 -12.95 -0.82
CA GLY A 16 2.17 -14.41 -0.92
C GLY A 16 3.55 -15.05 -0.95
N ARG A 17 4.52 -14.40 -1.62
CA ARG A 17 5.90 -14.88 -1.64
C ARG A 17 6.56 -14.78 -0.26
N ALA A 18 6.31 -13.70 0.49
CA ALA A 18 6.77 -13.58 1.87
C ALA A 18 6.19 -14.66 2.77
N LEU A 19 4.89 -14.94 2.66
CA LEU A 19 4.24 -15.99 3.42
C LEU A 19 4.84 -17.38 3.10
N ALA A 20 5.00 -17.70 1.81
CA ALA A 20 5.59 -18.96 1.37
C ALA A 20 7.05 -19.09 1.85
N HIS A 21 7.85 -18.03 1.73
CA HIS A 21 9.22 -17.97 2.23
C HIS A 21 9.30 -18.24 3.73
N ARG A 22 8.51 -17.51 4.54
CA ARG A 22 8.55 -17.66 6.00
C ARG A 22 8.01 -19.01 6.45
N ALA A 23 6.96 -19.53 5.81
CA ALA A 23 6.42 -20.85 6.10
C ALA A 23 7.44 -21.97 5.81
N SER A 24 8.12 -21.92 4.66
CA SER A 24 9.17 -22.90 4.31
C SER A 24 10.35 -22.83 5.30
N ARG A 25 10.75 -21.62 5.73
CA ARG A 25 11.80 -21.46 6.75
C ARG A 25 11.41 -21.96 8.13
N ALA A 26 10.12 -22.00 8.43
CA ALA A 26 9.58 -22.57 9.68
C ALA A 26 9.38 -24.11 9.59
N GLY A 27 9.82 -24.75 8.50
CA GLY A 27 9.76 -26.20 8.32
C GLY A 27 8.43 -26.72 7.75
N LEU A 28 7.48 -25.86 7.37
CA LEU A 28 6.26 -26.31 6.71
C LEU A 28 6.54 -26.73 5.26
N SER A 29 5.90 -27.80 4.83
CA SER A 29 5.87 -28.21 3.42
C SER A 29 4.91 -27.32 2.65
N VAL A 30 5.45 -26.51 1.72
CA VAL A 30 4.68 -25.47 1.01
C VAL A 30 4.53 -25.82 -0.47
N VAL A 31 3.32 -25.68 -0.99
CA VAL A 31 3.04 -25.57 -2.43
C VAL A 31 2.57 -24.13 -2.73
N ALA A 32 3.21 -23.50 -3.69
CA ALA A 32 2.92 -22.14 -4.11
C ALA A 32 2.38 -22.16 -5.55
N VAL A 33 1.26 -21.47 -5.80
CA VAL A 33 0.56 -21.51 -7.09
C VAL A 33 0.42 -20.10 -7.64
N ASP A 34 0.98 -19.85 -8.81
CA ASP A 34 0.88 -18.58 -9.53
C ASP A 34 1.00 -18.82 -11.04
N PRO A 35 0.26 -18.08 -11.90
CA PRO A 35 0.42 -18.22 -13.34
C PRO A 35 1.80 -17.75 -13.84
N HIS A 36 2.42 -16.82 -13.14
CA HIS A 36 3.69 -16.19 -13.52
C HIS A 36 4.62 -16.04 -12.29
N PRO A 37 5.09 -17.13 -11.67
CA PRO A 37 5.79 -17.08 -10.38
C PRO A 37 7.11 -16.31 -10.41
N ASP A 38 7.73 -16.19 -11.57
CA ASP A 38 9.02 -15.51 -11.78
C ASP A 38 8.87 -14.12 -12.39
N ARG A 39 7.62 -13.64 -12.60
CA ARG A 39 7.38 -12.33 -13.20
C ARG A 39 7.91 -11.23 -12.31
N PRO A 40 8.73 -10.28 -12.83
CA PRO A 40 9.16 -9.11 -12.09
C PRO A 40 7.96 -8.31 -11.58
N TRP A 41 8.05 -7.79 -10.37
CA TRP A 41 7.08 -6.83 -9.85
C TRP A 41 7.42 -5.45 -10.43
N LEU A 42 6.44 -4.86 -11.11
CA LEU A 42 6.64 -3.58 -11.83
C LEU A 42 6.38 -2.35 -10.95
N PRO A 43 5.33 -2.32 -10.09
CA PRO A 43 5.04 -1.12 -9.31
C PRO A 43 6.18 -0.75 -8.37
N THR A 44 6.41 0.54 -8.23
CA THR A 44 7.33 1.07 -7.22
C THR A 44 6.72 0.88 -5.83
N TYR A 45 7.33 0.01 -5.03
CA TYR A 45 6.94 -0.18 -3.64
C TYR A 45 7.81 0.66 -2.73
N ALA A 46 7.16 1.38 -1.82
CA ALA A 46 7.84 2.15 -0.79
C ALA A 46 7.21 1.91 0.58
N ALA A 47 7.97 2.17 1.63
CA ALA A 47 7.53 1.99 3.01
C ALA A 47 8.31 2.90 3.95
N TRP A 48 7.77 3.15 5.13
CA TRP A 48 8.56 3.65 6.23
C TRP A 48 9.56 2.57 6.65
N VAL A 49 10.83 2.94 6.78
CA VAL A 49 11.92 1.97 7.00
C VAL A 49 11.69 1.16 8.28
N ASP A 50 11.13 1.77 9.31
CA ASP A 50 10.83 1.14 10.59
C ASP A 50 9.60 0.20 10.59
N GLU A 51 8.89 0.09 9.46
CA GLU A 51 7.84 -0.91 9.26
C GLU A 51 8.36 -2.23 8.68
N LEU A 52 9.56 -2.23 8.12
CA LEU A 52 10.14 -3.43 7.56
C LEU A 52 10.52 -4.40 8.70
N PRO A 53 10.18 -5.69 8.57
CA PRO A 53 10.49 -6.65 9.62
C PRO A 53 11.99 -6.88 9.72
N GLY A 54 12.50 -7.07 10.94
CA GLY A 54 13.93 -7.22 11.21
C GLY A 54 14.61 -8.42 10.51
N TRP A 55 13.84 -9.42 10.07
CA TRP A 55 14.38 -10.54 9.28
C TRP A 55 14.67 -10.17 7.81
N LEU A 56 14.15 -9.04 7.34
CA LEU A 56 14.38 -8.52 6.00
C LEU A 56 15.49 -7.48 6.07
N GLY A 57 16.71 -7.83 5.74
CA GLY A 57 17.85 -6.91 5.82
C GLY A 57 17.65 -5.61 5.03
N ALA A 58 18.37 -4.55 5.38
CA ALA A 58 18.30 -3.24 4.70
C ALA A 58 18.71 -3.27 3.21
N ALA A 59 19.38 -4.34 2.77
CA ALA A 59 19.82 -4.51 1.38
C ALA A 59 18.66 -4.56 0.36
N VAL A 60 17.42 -4.74 0.80
CA VAL A 60 16.23 -4.69 -0.06
C VAL A 60 15.78 -3.27 -0.39
N LEU A 61 16.36 -2.25 0.22
CA LEU A 61 16.08 -0.86 -0.12
C LEU A 61 16.90 -0.44 -1.34
N ARG A 62 16.24 0.20 -2.29
CA ARG A 62 16.85 0.82 -3.47
C ARG A 62 17.37 2.21 -3.13
N SER A 63 16.57 2.97 -2.37
CA SER A 63 16.90 4.30 -1.88
C SER A 63 16.25 4.54 -0.52
N THR A 64 16.77 5.52 0.23
CA THR A 64 16.22 5.94 1.52
C THR A 64 16.37 7.43 1.69
N VAL A 65 15.29 8.09 2.12
CA VAL A 65 15.29 9.51 2.51
C VAL A 65 15.02 9.57 4.01
N GLY A 66 15.96 10.13 4.76
CA GLY A 66 15.87 10.18 6.23
C GLY A 66 14.71 11.04 6.72
N ARG A 67 14.44 12.15 6.04
CA ARG A 67 13.41 13.12 6.40
C ARG A 67 12.65 13.61 5.16
N PRO A 68 11.72 12.80 4.61
CA PRO A 68 10.90 13.21 3.48
C PRO A 68 10.06 14.43 3.84
N GLN A 69 9.59 15.14 2.81
CA GLN A 69 8.81 16.36 3.00
C GLN A 69 7.39 16.18 2.49
N ALA A 70 6.47 16.96 3.04
CA ALA A 70 5.11 17.08 2.56
C ALA A 70 4.74 18.57 2.44
N TRP A 71 3.81 18.86 1.54
CA TRP A 71 3.23 20.17 1.38
C TRP A 71 1.70 20.09 1.49
N GLY A 72 1.17 20.70 2.55
CA GLY A 72 -0.25 21.00 2.66
C GLY A 72 -0.51 22.41 2.15
N THR A 73 -0.73 23.36 3.06
CA THR A 73 -0.71 24.80 2.78
C THR A 73 0.69 25.42 3.01
N ARG A 74 1.58 24.66 3.61
CA ARG A 74 2.99 24.98 3.86
C ARG A 74 3.83 23.69 3.82
N ARG A 75 5.15 23.86 3.87
CA ARG A 75 6.11 22.76 3.91
C ARG A 75 6.17 22.14 5.31
N HIS A 76 6.16 20.82 5.36
CA HIS A 76 6.40 19.99 6.55
C HIS A 76 7.57 19.05 6.30
N VAL A 77 8.40 18.86 7.32
CA VAL A 77 9.46 17.85 7.31
C VAL A 77 9.00 16.70 8.20
N LEU A 78 8.99 15.49 7.64
CA LEU A 78 8.55 14.30 8.35
C LEU A 78 9.78 13.64 9.02
N ASP A 79 9.77 13.57 10.34
CA ASP A 79 10.90 13.03 11.11
C ASP A 79 10.81 11.49 11.19
N ARG A 80 10.90 10.86 10.02
CA ARG A 80 10.82 9.41 9.86
C ARG A 80 11.41 8.99 8.52
N ALA A 81 12.30 8.00 8.52
CA ALA A 81 12.94 7.52 7.30
C ALA A 81 11.96 6.79 6.39
N TYR A 82 11.99 7.13 5.11
CA TYR A 82 11.16 6.56 4.06
C TYR A 82 12.04 5.92 2.99
N GLY A 83 11.70 4.70 2.55
CA GLY A 83 12.53 3.94 1.63
C GLY A 83 11.74 3.37 0.47
N VAL A 84 12.36 3.37 -0.71
CA VAL A 84 11.87 2.67 -1.90
C VAL A 84 12.49 1.28 -1.92
N LEU A 85 11.67 0.25 -2.13
CA LEU A 85 12.10 -1.14 -2.21
C LEU A 85 12.71 -1.43 -3.59
N ASP A 86 13.80 -2.17 -3.60
CA ASP A 86 14.34 -2.79 -4.80
C ASP A 86 13.56 -4.10 -5.05
N ASN A 87 12.68 -4.08 -6.04
CA ASN A 87 11.81 -5.22 -6.33
C ASN A 87 12.58 -6.51 -6.65
N ALA A 88 13.73 -6.41 -7.33
CA ALA A 88 14.55 -7.56 -7.67
C ALA A 88 15.24 -8.13 -6.43
N LYS A 89 15.82 -7.28 -5.60
CA LYS A 89 16.44 -7.69 -4.33
C LYS A 89 15.40 -8.23 -3.35
N LEU A 90 14.24 -7.61 -3.25
CA LEU A 90 13.14 -8.11 -2.42
C LEU A 90 12.66 -9.47 -2.90
N HIS A 91 12.46 -9.65 -4.21
CA HIS A 91 12.07 -10.93 -4.80
C HIS A 91 13.10 -12.02 -4.50
N HIS A 92 14.39 -11.70 -4.61
CA HIS A 92 15.49 -12.61 -4.27
C HIS A 92 15.53 -12.94 -2.77
N ALA A 93 15.42 -11.94 -1.89
CA ALA A 93 15.40 -12.12 -0.44
C ALA A 93 14.21 -12.99 0.02
N LEU A 94 13.10 -12.94 -0.70
CA LEU A 94 11.93 -13.80 -0.49
C LEU A 94 12.02 -15.11 -1.30
N GLY A 95 13.21 -15.71 -1.42
CA GLY A 95 13.43 -16.97 -2.12
C GLY A 95 12.56 -18.10 -1.57
N ILE A 96 11.95 -18.91 -2.46
CA ILE A 96 11.05 -20.02 -2.15
C ILE A 96 11.55 -21.36 -2.73
N SER A 97 12.87 -21.53 -2.81
CA SER A 97 13.49 -22.74 -3.36
C SER A 97 13.07 -24.03 -2.65
N ASN A 98 12.68 -23.93 -1.38
CA ASN A 98 12.19 -25.07 -0.59
C ASN A 98 10.68 -25.32 -0.74
N ALA A 99 9.97 -24.52 -1.52
CA ALA A 99 8.56 -24.72 -1.83
C ALA A 99 8.40 -25.37 -3.21
N ARG A 100 7.39 -26.23 -3.35
CA ARG A 100 6.98 -26.70 -4.67
C ARG A 100 6.20 -25.60 -5.39
N VAL A 101 6.73 -25.04 -6.47
CA VAL A 101 6.06 -24.02 -7.26
C VAL A 101 5.28 -24.67 -8.41
N ILE A 102 4.00 -24.33 -8.54
CA ILE A 102 3.12 -24.77 -9.62
C ILE A 102 2.73 -23.53 -10.44
N ARG A 103 3.07 -23.54 -11.71
CA ARG A 103 2.66 -22.52 -12.67
C ARG A 103 1.26 -22.84 -13.18
N GLY A 104 0.26 -22.02 -12.83
CA GLY A 104 -1.11 -22.25 -13.26
C GLY A 104 -2.09 -21.16 -12.84
N PHE A 105 -3.14 -21.02 -13.63
CA PHE A 105 -4.26 -20.14 -13.29
C PHE A 105 -5.22 -20.84 -12.34
N VAL A 106 -5.44 -20.26 -11.17
CA VAL A 106 -6.39 -20.80 -10.20
C VAL A 106 -7.81 -20.40 -10.57
N GLY A 107 -8.67 -21.38 -10.75
CA GLY A 107 -10.11 -21.23 -11.00
C GLY A 107 -10.89 -21.07 -9.71
N ALA A 108 -10.69 -21.99 -8.76
CA ALA A 108 -11.39 -21.98 -7.47
C ALA A 108 -10.44 -22.31 -6.31
N VAL A 109 -10.84 -21.88 -5.12
CA VAL A 109 -10.18 -22.19 -3.84
C VAL A 109 -11.23 -22.59 -2.81
N SER A 110 -10.96 -23.65 -2.10
CA SER A 110 -11.80 -24.16 -1.01
C SER A 110 -10.93 -24.67 0.16
N PRO A 111 -11.50 -24.96 1.32
CA PRO A 111 -10.73 -25.55 2.41
C PRO A 111 -9.99 -26.81 1.97
N GLY A 112 -8.65 -26.76 1.98
CA GLY A 112 -7.80 -27.90 1.64
C GLY A 112 -7.59 -28.18 0.14
N VAL A 113 -8.23 -27.44 -0.77
CA VAL A 113 -8.12 -27.67 -2.23
C VAL A 113 -7.98 -26.38 -3.01
N VAL A 114 -7.03 -26.35 -3.93
CA VAL A 114 -6.87 -25.35 -4.97
C VAL A 114 -7.14 -26.00 -6.31
N THR A 115 -8.18 -25.58 -7.03
CA THR A 115 -8.53 -26.09 -8.37
C THR A 115 -8.00 -25.13 -9.43
N LEU A 116 -7.17 -25.62 -10.33
CA LEU A 116 -6.68 -24.88 -11.49
C LEU A 116 -7.77 -24.77 -12.57
N ARG A 117 -7.59 -23.85 -13.51
CA ARG A 117 -8.54 -23.67 -14.62
C ARG A 117 -8.59 -24.85 -15.60
N ASP A 118 -7.52 -25.64 -15.64
CA ASP A 118 -7.46 -26.89 -16.43
C ASP A 118 -8.13 -28.08 -15.75
N GLY A 119 -8.70 -27.88 -14.56
CA GLY A 119 -9.39 -28.89 -13.77
C GLY A 119 -8.51 -29.66 -12.79
N ALA A 120 -7.19 -29.42 -12.77
CA ALA A 120 -6.30 -30.11 -11.83
C ALA A 120 -6.49 -29.60 -10.40
N ASP A 121 -6.55 -30.55 -9.46
CA ASP A 121 -6.67 -30.25 -8.03
C ASP A 121 -5.33 -30.39 -7.32
N ILE A 122 -5.03 -29.39 -6.49
CA ILE A 122 -3.88 -29.36 -5.59
C ILE A 122 -4.42 -29.39 -4.16
N ARG A 123 -4.14 -30.49 -3.45
CA ARG A 123 -4.57 -30.71 -2.06
C ARG A 123 -3.50 -30.23 -1.10
N ALA A 124 -3.90 -29.57 -0.01
CA ALA A 124 -3.04 -29.14 1.08
C ALA A 124 -3.82 -29.14 2.40
N ARG A 125 -3.14 -29.23 3.56
CA ARG A 125 -3.80 -29.16 4.86
C ARG A 125 -4.48 -27.81 5.08
N ARG A 126 -3.84 -26.73 4.62
CA ARG A 126 -4.34 -25.35 4.66
C ARG A 126 -4.16 -24.67 3.31
N VAL A 127 -5.11 -23.81 2.97
CA VAL A 127 -5.03 -22.96 1.77
C VAL A 127 -5.11 -21.49 2.20
N VAL A 128 -4.22 -20.66 1.67
CA VAL A 128 -4.21 -19.20 1.88
C VAL A 128 -4.25 -18.49 0.53
N ASP A 129 -5.26 -17.65 0.33
CA ASP A 129 -5.43 -16.83 -0.88
C ASP A 129 -4.71 -15.48 -0.73
N ALA A 130 -3.63 -15.31 -1.48
CA ALA A 130 -2.79 -14.11 -1.52
C ALA A 130 -2.80 -13.41 -2.90
N ARG A 131 -3.82 -13.63 -3.74
CA ARG A 131 -3.92 -13.10 -5.12
C ARG A 131 -4.14 -11.58 -5.22
N GLY A 132 -4.11 -10.85 -4.14
CA GLY A 132 -4.38 -9.41 -4.12
C GLY A 132 -5.87 -9.08 -4.27
N LEU A 133 -6.16 -7.82 -4.52
CA LEU A 133 -7.51 -7.30 -4.73
C LEU A 133 -7.82 -7.23 -6.23
N ARG A 134 -9.07 -7.47 -6.58
CA ARG A 134 -9.59 -7.21 -7.93
C ARG A 134 -10.25 -5.84 -7.94
N PRO A 135 -10.15 -5.12 -9.06
CA PRO A 135 -10.95 -3.91 -9.25
C PRO A 135 -12.45 -4.22 -9.04
N ASP A 136 -13.11 -3.34 -8.30
CA ASP A 136 -14.55 -3.41 -8.05
C ASP A 136 -15.07 -1.96 -7.98
N PRO A 137 -16.08 -1.57 -8.78
CA PRO A 137 -16.61 -0.21 -8.76
C PRO A 137 -17.19 0.24 -7.42
N ALA A 138 -17.52 -0.72 -6.54
CA ALA A 138 -18.00 -0.42 -5.20
C ALA A 138 -16.89 0.01 -4.24
N PHE A 139 -15.62 -0.27 -4.58
CA PHE A 139 -14.48 0.08 -3.74
C PHE A 139 -13.85 1.40 -4.15
N ALA A 140 -13.37 2.14 -3.16
CA ALA A 140 -12.47 3.24 -3.42
C ALA A 140 -11.14 2.71 -3.94
N GLU A 141 -10.54 3.44 -4.87
CA GLU A 141 -9.28 3.09 -5.50
C GLU A 141 -8.30 4.25 -5.45
N GLN A 142 -7.02 3.92 -5.48
CA GLN A 142 -5.92 4.84 -5.72
C GLN A 142 -5.51 4.71 -7.18
N THR A 143 -5.26 5.85 -7.83
CA THR A 143 -4.74 5.90 -9.19
C THR A 143 -3.58 6.86 -9.25
N ALA A 144 -2.57 6.55 -10.06
CA ALA A 144 -1.45 7.43 -10.27
C ALA A 144 -0.82 7.26 -11.66
N PHE A 145 -0.25 8.34 -12.15
CA PHE A 145 0.56 8.36 -13.37
C PHE A 145 1.91 8.97 -13.04
N GLY A 146 2.97 8.22 -13.28
CA GLY A 146 4.34 8.62 -12.97
C GLY A 146 5.28 8.49 -14.16
N ILE A 147 6.36 9.25 -14.09
CA ILE A 147 7.51 9.18 -15.00
C ILE A 147 8.80 9.13 -14.22
N VAL A 148 9.78 8.43 -14.76
CA VAL A 148 11.13 8.40 -14.18
C VAL A 148 12.02 9.37 -14.95
N LEU A 149 12.65 10.28 -14.23
CA LEU A 149 13.56 11.28 -14.80
C LEU A 149 14.97 11.17 -14.19
N PRO A 150 16.01 11.61 -14.93
CA PRO A 150 17.31 11.89 -14.32
C PRO A 150 17.16 12.88 -13.16
N ALA A 151 17.86 12.65 -12.05
CA ALA A 151 17.77 13.48 -10.85
C ALA A 151 18.05 14.98 -11.14
N ALA A 152 19.00 15.26 -12.04
CA ALA A 152 19.31 16.63 -12.47
C ALA A 152 18.10 17.30 -13.17
N THR A 153 17.39 16.57 -14.02
CA THR A 153 16.19 17.04 -14.73
C THR A 153 15.01 17.21 -13.77
N ALA A 154 14.86 16.32 -12.79
CA ALA A 154 13.78 16.38 -11.80
C ALA A 154 13.95 17.49 -10.74
N LYS A 155 15.15 18.05 -10.60
CA LYS A 155 15.50 19.01 -9.54
C LYS A 155 14.53 20.20 -9.41
N PRO A 156 14.04 20.86 -10.48
CA PRO A 156 13.07 21.95 -10.34
C PRO A 156 11.73 21.46 -9.76
N ALA A 157 11.29 20.24 -10.09
CA ALA A 157 10.07 19.66 -9.53
C ALA A 157 10.17 19.38 -8.04
N LEU A 158 11.36 19.08 -7.54
CA LEU A 158 11.63 18.82 -6.13
C LEU A 158 11.67 20.10 -5.29
N ASP A 159 11.95 21.27 -5.89
CA ASP A 159 11.94 22.58 -5.18
C ASP A 159 12.75 22.55 -3.87
N GLY A 160 13.96 21.97 -3.93
CA GLY A 160 14.87 21.84 -2.78
C GLY A 160 14.49 20.75 -1.77
N ALA A 161 13.51 19.90 -2.06
CA ALA A 161 13.22 18.71 -1.25
C ALA A 161 14.02 17.50 -1.77
N ASP A 162 14.40 16.59 -0.88
CA ASP A 162 14.95 15.28 -1.26
C ASP A 162 13.86 14.31 -1.74
N CYS A 163 12.62 14.52 -1.25
CA CYS A 163 11.47 13.69 -1.54
C CYS A 163 10.18 14.45 -1.18
N TRP A 164 9.20 14.39 -2.03
CA TRP A 164 7.83 14.77 -1.71
C TRP A 164 7.01 13.52 -1.40
N PHE A 165 6.69 13.33 -0.14
CA PHE A 165 5.76 12.29 0.30
C PHE A 165 4.33 12.59 -0.18
N MET A 166 3.92 13.86 -0.10
CA MET A 166 2.69 14.40 -0.68
C MET A 166 2.86 15.91 -0.90
N ASP A 167 2.81 16.37 -2.13
CA ASP A 167 2.82 17.79 -2.46
C ASP A 167 1.46 18.20 -3.04
N TRP A 168 0.61 18.81 -2.21
CA TRP A 168 -0.75 19.22 -2.55
C TRP A 168 -0.86 20.60 -3.21
N ARG A 169 0.24 21.19 -3.66
CA ARG A 169 0.17 22.45 -4.43
C ARG A 169 -0.66 22.24 -5.70
N THR A 170 -1.44 23.28 -6.08
CA THR A 170 -2.39 23.23 -7.21
C THR A 170 -1.78 23.74 -8.53
N ASP A 171 -0.45 23.70 -8.65
CA ASP A 171 0.29 24.08 -9.85
C ASP A 171 0.22 23.03 -10.98
N ASN A 172 -0.72 22.09 -10.90
CA ASN A 172 -1.00 21.01 -11.85
C ASN A 172 -2.14 21.33 -12.83
N GLY A 173 -2.49 22.60 -12.98
CA GLY A 173 -3.54 23.03 -13.90
C GLY A 173 -4.97 22.71 -13.43
N THR A 174 -5.16 22.51 -12.11
CA THR A 174 -6.49 22.31 -11.50
C THR A 174 -6.96 23.56 -10.76
N THR A 175 -8.25 23.60 -10.51
CA THR A 175 -8.93 24.59 -9.67
C THR A 175 -9.28 23.97 -8.30
N PRO A 176 -9.62 24.78 -7.28
CA PRO A 176 -10.08 24.24 -6.00
C PRO A 176 -11.37 23.39 -6.05
N ALA A 177 -12.13 23.46 -7.15
CA ALA A 177 -13.35 22.67 -7.35
C ALA A 177 -13.08 21.27 -7.94
N ASP A 178 -11.91 21.07 -8.52
CA ASP A 178 -11.54 19.78 -9.12
C ASP A 178 -11.18 18.75 -8.05
N SER A 179 -11.47 17.47 -8.33
CA SER A 179 -11.01 16.38 -7.47
C SER A 179 -9.51 16.46 -7.25
N PRO A 180 -9.02 16.37 -6.00
CA PRO A 180 -7.62 16.65 -5.70
C PRO A 180 -6.68 15.53 -6.16
N SER A 181 -5.47 15.93 -6.51
CA SER A 181 -4.32 15.06 -6.69
C SER A 181 -3.06 15.75 -6.16
N PHE A 182 -2.02 15.01 -5.90
CA PHE A 182 -0.76 15.51 -5.36
C PHE A 182 0.44 14.93 -6.11
N LEU A 183 1.55 15.65 -6.09
CA LEU A 183 2.80 15.10 -6.55
C LEU A 183 3.42 14.22 -5.46
N TYR A 184 3.68 12.97 -5.81
CA TYR A 184 4.59 12.09 -5.10
C TYR A 184 5.92 12.06 -5.86
N ALA A 185 7.03 12.34 -5.17
CA ALA A 185 8.34 12.40 -5.80
C ALA A 185 9.37 11.72 -4.92
N VAL A 186 9.96 10.62 -5.39
CA VAL A 186 10.91 9.82 -4.61
C VAL A 186 12.14 9.46 -5.44
N PRO A 187 13.34 9.52 -4.84
CA PRO A 187 14.53 9.02 -5.50
C PRO A 187 14.41 7.50 -5.66
N LEU A 188 14.65 7.01 -6.87
CA LEU A 188 14.83 5.58 -7.14
C LEU A 188 16.28 5.15 -7.02
N SER A 189 17.22 6.08 -7.29
CA SER A 189 18.66 5.94 -7.11
C SER A 189 19.27 7.34 -6.95
N ASP A 190 20.58 7.44 -6.82
CA ASP A 190 21.29 8.72 -6.81
C ASP A 190 21.08 9.51 -8.12
N ASP A 191 20.82 8.80 -9.23
CA ASP A 191 20.72 9.37 -10.57
C ASP A 191 19.28 9.53 -11.08
N THR A 192 18.28 8.92 -10.45
CA THR A 192 16.91 8.87 -10.97
C THR A 192 15.84 9.12 -9.90
N VAL A 193 14.79 9.83 -10.31
CA VAL A 193 13.63 10.18 -9.45
C VAL A 193 12.35 9.78 -10.17
N LEU A 194 11.44 9.14 -9.45
CA LEU A 194 10.05 8.98 -9.85
C LEU A 194 9.27 10.25 -9.48
N LEU A 195 8.59 10.83 -10.45
CA LEU A 195 7.62 11.91 -10.27
C LEU A 195 6.24 11.40 -10.65
N GLU A 196 5.30 11.41 -9.72
CA GLU A 196 3.99 10.77 -9.90
C GLU A 196 2.87 11.69 -9.44
N GLU A 197 1.92 11.99 -10.31
CA GLU A 197 0.68 12.65 -9.94
C GLU A 197 -0.31 11.60 -9.48
N THR A 198 -0.76 11.71 -8.23
CA THR A 198 -1.52 10.68 -7.53
C THR A 198 -2.87 11.19 -7.06
N CYS A 199 -3.94 10.51 -7.44
CA CYS A 199 -5.25 10.56 -6.77
C CYS A 199 -5.20 9.62 -5.58
N LEU A 200 -5.14 10.17 -4.36
CA LEU A 200 -4.99 9.38 -3.15
C LEU A 200 -6.09 8.34 -2.98
N VAL A 201 -7.33 8.79 -3.09
CA VAL A 201 -8.53 7.94 -3.05
C VAL A 201 -9.64 8.57 -3.88
N GLY A 202 -10.37 7.75 -4.62
CA GLY A 202 -11.56 8.17 -5.36
C GLY A 202 -12.51 6.99 -5.55
N ARG A 203 -13.77 7.29 -5.89
CA ARG A 203 -14.78 6.27 -6.22
C ARG A 203 -15.67 6.77 -7.36
N PRO A 204 -15.24 6.58 -8.62
CA PRO A 204 -13.96 6.01 -9.05
C PRO A 204 -12.77 6.92 -8.78
N GLY A 205 -11.54 6.39 -8.87
CA GLY A 205 -10.32 7.20 -8.89
C GLY A 205 -10.21 8.03 -10.17
N LEU A 206 -9.36 9.04 -10.17
CA LEU A 206 -9.12 9.86 -11.35
C LEU A 206 -8.59 9.02 -12.52
N PRO A 207 -9.02 9.30 -13.76
CA PRO A 207 -8.47 8.65 -14.95
C PRO A 207 -6.97 8.88 -15.10
N LEU A 208 -6.25 7.89 -15.64
CA LEU A 208 -4.79 7.98 -15.78
C LEU A 208 -4.34 9.04 -16.79
N ASP A 209 -5.12 9.30 -17.80
CA ASP A 209 -4.91 10.38 -18.79
C ASP A 209 -5.07 11.76 -18.15
N GLU A 210 -6.03 11.92 -17.26
CA GLU A 210 -6.18 13.15 -16.48
C GLU A 210 -4.98 13.36 -15.53
N LEU A 211 -4.51 12.31 -14.85
CA LEU A 211 -3.33 12.41 -13.98
C LEU A 211 -2.07 12.72 -14.79
N ARG A 212 -1.94 12.16 -16.00
CA ARG A 212 -0.87 12.50 -16.93
C ARG A 212 -0.91 13.98 -17.30
N ARG A 213 -2.08 14.48 -17.73
CA ARG A 213 -2.27 15.90 -18.07
C ARG A 213 -1.86 16.82 -16.91
N ARG A 214 -2.23 16.45 -15.67
CA ARG A 214 -1.88 17.22 -14.47
C ARG A 214 -0.39 17.18 -14.17
N LEU A 215 0.24 16.02 -14.31
CA LEU A 215 1.68 15.89 -14.16
C LEU A 215 2.41 16.75 -15.18
N ASP A 216 2.03 16.65 -16.46
CA ASP A 216 2.62 17.45 -17.54
C ASP A 216 2.49 18.96 -17.22
N ALA A 217 1.31 19.43 -16.83
CA ALA A 217 1.07 20.83 -16.46
C ALA A 217 1.92 21.27 -15.24
N ARG A 218 2.05 20.42 -14.22
CA ARG A 218 2.87 20.72 -13.03
C ARG A 218 4.35 20.83 -13.39
N LEU A 219 4.84 19.92 -14.23
CA LEU A 219 6.24 19.91 -14.62
C LEU A 219 6.58 21.10 -15.51
N ASP A 220 5.68 21.46 -16.42
CA ASP A 220 5.81 22.68 -17.24
C ASP A 220 5.84 23.93 -16.36
N ASN A 221 4.91 24.08 -15.42
CA ASN A 221 4.87 25.18 -14.47
C ASN A 221 6.11 25.26 -13.56
N ARG A 222 6.80 24.16 -13.35
CA ARG A 222 8.06 24.09 -12.58
C ARG A 222 9.33 24.19 -13.47
N GLY A 223 9.15 24.36 -14.77
CA GLY A 223 10.28 24.48 -15.71
C GLY A 223 11.09 23.19 -15.90
N VAL A 224 10.42 22.03 -15.83
CA VAL A 224 11.05 20.74 -16.07
C VAL A 224 10.94 20.40 -17.57
N GLU A 225 12.07 20.28 -18.24
CA GLU A 225 12.11 19.86 -19.65
C GLU A 225 12.06 18.33 -19.73
N LEU A 226 11.02 17.81 -20.43
CA LEU A 226 10.82 16.37 -20.56
C LEU A 226 11.64 15.79 -21.72
N PRO A 227 12.39 14.70 -21.52
CA PRO A 227 13.08 13.99 -22.60
C PRO A 227 12.05 13.25 -23.50
N ALA A 228 12.47 12.99 -24.75
CA ALA A 228 11.58 12.35 -25.74
C ALA A 228 11.15 10.93 -25.35
N ASN A 229 12.00 10.18 -24.65
CA ASN A 229 11.71 8.82 -24.18
C ASN A 229 11.58 8.82 -22.66
N LEU A 230 10.41 8.44 -22.17
CA LEU A 230 10.07 8.40 -20.74
C LEU A 230 9.75 6.96 -20.31
N GLU A 231 10.38 6.54 -19.22
CA GLU A 231 9.86 5.39 -18.47
C GLU A 231 8.63 5.84 -17.71
N VAL A 232 7.52 5.11 -17.88
CA VAL A 232 6.21 5.48 -17.36
C VAL A 232 5.73 4.43 -16.40
N GLU A 233 5.26 4.86 -15.21
CA GLU A 233 4.53 4.03 -14.26
C GLU A 233 3.04 4.38 -14.28
N ARG A 234 2.20 3.34 -14.27
CA ARG A 234 0.73 3.47 -14.19
C ARG A 234 0.24 2.65 -13.02
N VAL A 235 -0.43 3.30 -12.09
CA VAL A 235 -0.91 2.68 -10.85
C VAL A 235 -2.44 2.78 -10.79
N ARG A 236 -3.09 1.65 -10.50
CA ARG A 236 -4.51 1.58 -10.19
C ARG A 236 -4.80 0.34 -9.36
N PHE A 237 -5.30 0.53 -8.16
CA PHE A 237 -5.70 -0.57 -7.28
C PHE A 237 -6.75 -0.15 -6.25
N PRO A 238 -7.62 -1.08 -5.80
CA PRO A 238 -8.55 -0.82 -4.70
C PRO A 238 -7.80 -0.63 -3.38
N VAL A 239 -8.20 0.38 -2.61
CA VAL A 239 -7.70 0.61 -1.24
C VAL A 239 -8.60 -0.02 -0.17
N GLN A 240 -9.72 -0.63 -0.58
CA GLN A 240 -10.63 -1.35 0.29
C GLN A 240 -10.61 -2.84 -0.02
N ALA A 241 -10.70 -3.67 1.01
CA ALA A 241 -10.90 -5.10 0.89
C ALA A 241 -12.34 -5.48 1.30
N PRO A 242 -12.92 -6.54 0.71
CA PRO A 242 -14.24 -7.01 1.09
C PRO A 242 -14.36 -7.27 2.59
N HIS A 243 -15.50 -6.90 3.18
CA HIS A 243 -15.83 -7.21 4.59
C HIS A 243 -16.31 -8.64 4.81
N THR A 244 -16.52 -9.40 3.72
CA THR A 244 -16.99 -10.80 3.79
C THR A 244 -15.95 -11.66 4.51
N ARG A 245 -16.42 -12.53 5.40
CA ARG A 245 -15.58 -13.55 6.01
C ARG A 245 -15.36 -14.67 5.00
N PRO A 246 -14.19 -14.76 4.37
CA PRO A 246 -13.92 -15.83 3.41
C PRO A 246 -13.92 -17.18 4.13
N THR A 247 -14.34 -18.24 3.45
CA THR A 247 -14.30 -19.61 3.97
C THR A 247 -12.87 -20.10 4.15
N ILE A 248 -11.95 -19.58 3.35
CA ILE A 248 -10.51 -19.83 3.44
C ILE A 248 -9.77 -18.63 3.99
N ALA A 249 -8.57 -18.86 4.52
CA ALA A 249 -7.70 -17.75 4.95
C ALA A 249 -7.23 -16.94 3.72
N ALA A 250 -7.20 -15.62 3.87
CA ALA A 250 -6.59 -14.72 2.91
C ALA A 250 -5.34 -14.05 3.53
N PHE A 251 -4.45 -13.53 2.67
CA PHE A 251 -3.26 -12.82 3.10
C PHE A 251 -2.96 -11.61 2.19
N GLY A 252 -2.16 -10.65 2.69
CA GLY A 252 -1.82 -9.45 1.98
C GLY A 252 -3.03 -8.50 1.79
N ALA A 253 -3.05 -7.75 0.71
CA ALA A 253 -4.15 -6.83 0.38
C ALA A 253 -5.51 -7.57 0.33
N ARG A 254 -5.52 -8.82 -0.13
CA ARG A 254 -6.71 -9.69 -0.12
C ARG A 254 -7.31 -9.89 1.25
N ALA A 255 -6.49 -9.95 2.29
CA ALA A 255 -6.93 -10.01 3.68
C ALA A 255 -7.27 -8.64 4.27
N GLY A 256 -7.11 -7.56 3.53
CA GLY A 256 -7.26 -6.19 4.03
C GLY A 256 -6.00 -5.66 4.75
N LEU A 257 -4.83 -6.25 4.52
CA LEU A 257 -3.55 -5.69 4.96
C LEU A 257 -3.14 -4.53 4.04
N ILE A 258 -4.07 -3.65 3.76
CA ILE A 258 -3.89 -2.43 2.99
C ILE A 258 -4.41 -1.26 3.81
N HIS A 259 -3.67 -0.18 3.87
CA HIS A 259 -4.10 1.03 4.57
C HIS A 259 -5.07 1.80 3.68
N PRO A 260 -6.35 1.98 4.07
CA PRO A 260 -7.37 2.53 3.18
C PRO A 260 -7.14 4.01 2.82
N GLY A 261 -6.34 4.74 3.59
CA GLY A 261 -6.03 6.15 3.31
C GLY A 261 -4.69 6.38 2.59
N THR A 262 -3.85 5.33 2.38
CA THR A 262 -2.54 5.48 1.71
C THR A 262 -2.26 4.41 0.67
N GLY A 263 -3.02 3.31 0.66
CA GLY A 263 -2.78 2.18 -0.24
C GLY A 263 -1.58 1.28 0.14
N TYR A 264 -0.83 1.61 1.18
CA TYR A 264 0.33 0.82 1.59
C TYR A 264 -0.08 -0.54 2.13
N SER A 265 0.54 -1.61 1.62
CA SER A 265 0.23 -2.98 2.01
C SER A 265 1.45 -3.89 2.12
N VAL A 266 2.56 -3.56 1.43
CA VAL A 266 3.73 -4.45 1.33
C VAL A 266 4.39 -4.63 2.70
N ALA A 267 4.80 -3.55 3.37
CA ALA A 267 5.45 -3.64 4.69
C ALA A 267 4.54 -4.33 5.72
N ALA A 268 3.25 -3.97 5.77
CA ALA A 268 2.29 -4.61 6.66
C ALA A 268 2.15 -6.11 6.39
N SER A 269 2.21 -6.54 5.12
CA SER A 269 2.15 -7.95 4.75
C SER A 269 3.44 -8.69 5.14
N LEU A 270 4.61 -8.09 4.89
CA LEU A 270 5.91 -8.64 5.29
C LEU A 270 5.97 -8.85 6.81
N ALA A 271 5.59 -7.83 7.59
CA ALA A 271 5.59 -7.88 9.05
C ALA A 271 4.58 -8.90 9.61
N ALA A 272 3.42 -9.08 8.96
CA ALA A 272 2.38 -10.01 9.42
C ALA A 272 2.67 -11.48 9.08
N ALA A 273 3.65 -11.78 8.22
CA ALA A 273 3.91 -13.14 7.76
C ALA A 273 4.26 -14.11 8.90
N ASP A 274 5.11 -13.68 9.84
CA ASP A 274 5.54 -14.53 10.96
C ASP A 274 4.39 -14.90 11.90
N ALA A 275 3.47 -13.97 12.17
CA ALA A 275 2.31 -14.25 13.03
C ALA A 275 1.38 -15.29 12.38
N VAL A 276 1.20 -15.21 11.07
CA VAL A 276 0.42 -16.21 10.30
C VAL A 276 1.12 -17.56 10.32
N VAL A 277 2.43 -17.59 10.08
CA VAL A 277 3.22 -18.83 10.09
C VAL A 277 3.20 -19.48 11.48
N ALA A 278 3.38 -18.72 12.55
CA ALA A 278 3.30 -19.21 13.92
C ALA A 278 1.92 -19.86 14.21
N ALA A 279 0.83 -19.23 13.73
CA ALA A 279 -0.49 -19.80 13.88
C ALA A 279 -0.65 -21.10 13.08
N LEU A 280 -0.09 -21.18 11.86
CA LEU A 280 -0.13 -22.39 11.03
C LEU A 280 0.65 -23.54 11.67
N VAL A 281 1.85 -23.28 12.21
CA VAL A 281 2.68 -24.25 12.91
C VAL A 281 1.97 -24.79 14.17
N ALA A 282 1.29 -23.90 14.91
CA ALA A 282 0.50 -24.26 16.09
C ALA A 282 -0.89 -24.84 15.74
N GLU A 283 -1.18 -25.12 14.48
CA GLU A 283 -2.47 -25.62 13.97
C GLU A 283 -3.68 -24.70 14.29
N ASN A 284 -3.41 -23.46 14.66
CA ASN A 284 -4.42 -22.44 14.93
C ASN A 284 -4.96 -21.79 13.65
N ASP A 285 -6.07 -21.05 13.79
CA ASP A 285 -6.66 -20.29 12.67
C ASP A 285 -5.81 -19.03 12.34
N PRO A 286 -5.15 -18.96 11.18
CA PRO A 286 -4.32 -17.83 10.79
C PRO A 286 -5.11 -16.52 10.67
N ARG A 287 -6.43 -16.59 10.44
CA ARG A 287 -7.31 -15.41 10.39
C ARG A 287 -7.39 -14.72 11.75
N LYS A 288 -7.37 -15.49 12.86
CA LYS A 288 -7.37 -14.94 14.22
C LYS A 288 -6.03 -14.28 14.55
N ALA A 289 -4.91 -14.82 14.05
CA ALA A 289 -3.59 -14.21 14.21
C ALA A 289 -3.49 -12.86 13.47
N LEU A 290 -4.06 -12.76 12.26
CA LEU A 290 -4.11 -11.51 11.51
C LEU A 290 -5.06 -10.48 12.12
N TRP A 291 -6.24 -10.91 12.56
CA TRP A 291 -7.34 -10.02 12.91
C TRP A 291 -7.76 -10.17 14.35
N GLN A 292 -6.84 -9.86 15.28
CA GLN A 292 -7.15 -9.62 16.68
C GLN A 292 -8.08 -8.41 16.82
N TRP A 293 -8.73 -8.24 17.96
CA TRP A 293 -9.73 -7.18 18.15
C TRP A 293 -9.14 -5.78 17.93
N GLN A 294 -7.89 -5.56 18.36
CA GLN A 294 -7.19 -4.29 18.18
C GLN A 294 -7.03 -3.94 16.69
N ALA A 295 -6.53 -4.90 15.90
CA ALA A 295 -6.33 -4.72 14.48
C ALA A 295 -7.65 -4.45 13.74
N ARG A 296 -8.75 -5.08 14.17
CA ARG A 296 -10.09 -4.81 13.63
C ARG A 296 -10.57 -3.41 14.00
N ALA A 297 -10.35 -2.99 15.25
CA ALA A 297 -10.74 -1.65 15.70
C ALA A 297 -9.97 -0.56 14.95
N VAL A 298 -8.64 -0.72 14.79
CA VAL A 298 -7.82 0.21 13.98
C VAL A 298 -8.29 0.24 12.54
N ARG A 299 -8.58 -0.93 11.93
CA ARG A 299 -9.12 -0.99 10.58
C ARG A 299 -10.42 -0.20 10.46
N ALA A 300 -11.37 -0.40 11.38
CA ALA A 300 -12.63 0.33 11.38
C ALA A 300 -12.42 1.86 11.50
N LEU A 301 -11.52 2.30 12.37
CA LEU A 301 -11.16 3.71 12.49
C LEU A 301 -10.57 4.27 11.19
N ARG A 302 -9.69 3.54 10.51
CA ARG A 302 -9.10 3.94 9.22
C ARG A 302 -10.13 3.96 8.08
N GLU A 303 -11.14 3.08 8.12
CA GLU A 303 -12.25 3.09 7.16
C GLU A 303 -13.17 4.32 7.36
N VAL A 304 -13.36 4.77 8.59
CA VAL A 304 -13.97 6.09 8.87
C VAL A 304 -13.12 7.22 8.27
N GLY A 305 -11.79 7.14 8.41
CA GLY A 305 -10.87 8.09 7.77
C GLY A 305 -10.99 8.10 6.24
N LEU A 306 -11.08 6.92 5.61
CA LEU A 306 -11.33 6.83 4.17
C LEU A 306 -12.67 7.47 3.77
N SER A 307 -13.75 7.18 4.51
CA SER A 307 -15.05 7.81 4.24
C SER A 307 -14.99 9.32 4.34
N ALA A 308 -14.22 9.84 5.32
CA ALA A 308 -14.00 11.27 5.47
C ALA A 308 -13.22 11.88 4.28
N LEU A 309 -12.19 11.19 3.78
CA LEU A 309 -11.41 11.64 2.62
C LEU A 309 -12.26 11.65 1.33
N LEU A 310 -13.15 10.67 1.15
CA LEU A 310 -14.05 10.61 0.00
C LEU A 310 -15.14 11.71 0.02
N ASP A 311 -15.56 12.12 1.21
CA ASP A 311 -16.57 13.17 1.41
C ASP A 311 -15.95 14.57 1.60
N LEU A 312 -14.61 14.68 1.62
CA LEU A 312 -13.92 15.94 1.85
C LEU A 312 -14.07 16.86 0.65
N ASP A 313 -14.42 18.13 0.94
CA ASP A 313 -14.42 19.19 -0.09
C ASP A 313 -13.02 19.29 -0.74
N PRO A 314 -12.91 19.15 -2.08
CA PRO A 314 -11.64 19.26 -2.79
C PRO A 314 -10.80 20.47 -2.37
N ALA A 315 -11.41 21.64 -2.24
CA ALA A 315 -10.76 22.89 -1.83
C ALA A 315 -10.14 22.82 -0.41
N ARG A 316 -10.50 21.83 0.39
CA ARG A 316 -10.05 21.66 1.79
C ARG A 316 -9.00 20.57 1.97
N THR A 317 -8.67 19.86 0.89
CA THR A 317 -7.77 18.70 1.00
C THR A 317 -6.37 19.11 1.47
N ALA A 318 -5.80 20.16 0.90
CA ALA A 318 -4.49 20.67 1.32
C ALA A 318 -4.50 21.13 2.80
N GLU A 319 -5.57 21.82 3.26
CA GLU A 319 -5.76 22.24 4.65
C GLU A 319 -5.85 21.03 5.61
N PHE A 320 -6.57 19.98 5.20
CA PHE A 320 -6.67 18.75 5.99
C PHE A 320 -5.31 18.08 6.18
N PHE A 321 -4.53 17.93 5.10
CA PHE A 321 -3.21 17.34 5.17
C PHE A 321 -2.19 18.24 5.89
N ASP A 322 -2.32 19.56 5.78
CA ASP A 322 -1.53 20.48 6.59
C ASP A 322 -1.71 20.25 8.09
N ALA A 323 -2.96 20.10 8.52
CA ALA A 323 -3.27 19.75 9.92
C ALA A 323 -2.76 18.37 10.32
N PHE A 324 -2.80 17.37 9.42
CA PHE A 324 -2.27 16.04 9.67
C PHE A 324 -0.74 16.04 9.82
N PHE A 325 -0.02 16.71 8.90
CA PHE A 325 1.45 16.75 8.94
C PHE A 325 1.99 17.67 10.06
N ALA A 326 1.16 18.54 10.62
CA ALA A 326 1.49 19.33 11.81
C ALA A 326 1.39 18.52 13.13
N LEU A 327 0.83 17.31 13.10
CA LEU A 327 0.78 16.43 14.28
C LEU A 327 2.19 15.92 14.64
N PRO A 328 2.46 15.62 15.92
CA PRO A 328 3.70 14.97 16.33
C PRO A 328 3.96 13.66 15.56
N ALA A 329 5.23 13.34 15.31
CA ALA A 329 5.64 12.19 14.50
C ALA A 329 5.07 10.85 15.02
N GLU A 330 5.00 10.68 16.35
CA GLU A 330 4.39 9.49 16.96
C GLU A 330 2.90 9.36 16.66
N ARG A 331 2.17 10.48 16.48
CA ARG A 331 0.75 10.48 16.08
C ARG A 331 0.59 10.09 14.63
N GLN A 332 1.41 10.68 13.76
CA GLN A 332 1.44 10.30 12.35
C GLN A 332 1.75 8.80 12.20
N ARG A 333 2.76 8.31 12.92
CA ARG A 333 3.13 6.89 12.93
C ARG A 333 2.00 5.99 13.44
N ALA A 334 1.33 6.33 14.53
CA ALA A 334 0.22 5.55 15.08
C ALA A 334 -0.90 5.39 14.06
N TYR A 335 -1.26 6.46 13.33
CA TYR A 335 -2.30 6.39 12.31
C TYR A 335 -1.85 5.66 11.04
N LEU A 336 -0.66 5.98 10.51
CA LEU A 336 -0.18 5.43 9.25
C LEU A 336 0.26 3.96 9.36
N SER A 337 0.86 3.56 10.50
CA SER A 337 1.58 2.30 10.65
C SER A 337 1.10 1.41 11.78
N GLY A 338 0.58 1.99 12.85
CA GLY A 338 0.16 1.27 14.06
C GLY A 338 -1.06 0.38 13.80
N ARG A 339 -0.83 -0.86 13.35
CA ARG A 339 -1.90 -1.78 12.95
C ARG A 339 -2.81 -2.21 14.12
N ASP A 340 -2.29 -2.24 15.33
CA ASP A 340 -2.96 -2.70 16.57
C ASP A 340 -2.99 -1.61 17.65
N ASP A 341 -2.47 -0.43 17.33
CA ASP A 341 -2.47 0.71 18.24
C ASP A 341 -3.81 1.46 18.18
N VAL A 342 -4.83 0.89 18.83
CA VAL A 342 -6.17 1.48 18.91
C VAL A 342 -6.12 2.85 19.56
N ARG A 343 -5.38 2.96 20.69
CA ARG A 343 -5.30 4.21 21.46
C ARG A 343 -4.60 5.31 20.66
N GLY A 344 -3.46 4.99 20.06
CA GLY A 344 -2.71 5.95 19.25
C GLY A 344 -3.54 6.42 18.04
N THR A 345 -4.16 5.48 17.31
CA THR A 345 -5.01 5.80 16.16
C THR A 345 -6.21 6.68 16.56
N ALA A 346 -6.95 6.30 17.60
CA ALA A 346 -8.11 7.08 18.07
C ALA A 346 -7.71 8.47 18.58
N THR A 347 -6.60 8.57 19.31
CA THR A 347 -6.09 9.85 19.82
C THR A 347 -5.64 10.76 18.66
N THR A 348 -4.99 10.19 17.63
CA THR A 348 -4.59 10.94 16.43
C THR A 348 -5.81 11.51 15.71
N MET A 349 -6.83 10.68 15.47
CA MET A 349 -8.08 11.12 14.83
C MET A 349 -8.79 12.19 15.65
N TRP A 350 -8.82 12.05 16.98
CA TRP A 350 -9.42 13.02 17.87
C TRP A 350 -8.66 14.36 17.87
N GLN A 351 -7.33 14.31 17.91
CA GLN A 351 -6.48 15.51 17.86
C GLN A 351 -6.68 16.23 16.51
N LEU A 352 -6.67 15.49 15.39
CA LEU A 352 -6.94 16.03 14.07
C LEU A 352 -8.33 16.68 14.00
N PHE A 353 -9.36 16.00 14.49
CA PHE A 353 -10.73 16.52 14.57
C PHE A 353 -10.82 17.86 15.32
N ARG A 354 -10.05 18.03 16.39
CA ARG A 354 -10.01 19.27 17.16
C ARG A 354 -9.25 20.41 16.46
N THR A 355 -8.28 20.08 15.62
CA THR A 355 -7.35 21.03 15.01
C THR A 355 -7.89 21.59 13.69
N VAL A 356 -8.62 20.79 12.91
CA VAL A 356 -9.14 21.19 11.61
C VAL A 356 -10.25 22.27 11.70
N SER A 357 -10.45 23.02 10.62
CA SER A 357 -11.48 24.05 10.51
C SER A 357 -12.90 23.48 10.65
N PRO A 358 -13.90 24.33 11.03
CA PRO A 358 -15.28 23.88 11.21
C PRO A 358 -15.91 23.18 10.00
N PRO A 359 -15.64 23.56 8.73
CA PRO A 359 -16.15 22.80 7.58
C PRO A 359 -15.61 21.39 7.52
N ILE A 360 -14.29 21.20 7.66
CA ILE A 360 -13.65 19.89 7.69
C ILE A 360 -14.18 19.06 8.86
N ARG A 361 -14.29 19.67 10.05
CA ARG A 361 -14.81 18.98 11.25
C ARG A 361 -16.22 18.42 11.03
N ARG A 362 -17.08 19.15 10.31
CA ARG A 362 -18.44 18.65 9.95
C ARG A 362 -18.36 17.42 9.06
N THR A 363 -17.45 17.39 8.08
CA THR A 363 -17.24 16.21 7.22
C THR A 363 -16.75 15.02 8.04
N LEU A 364 -15.75 15.20 8.92
CA LEU A 364 -15.24 14.15 9.80
C LEU A 364 -16.32 13.61 10.74
N ALA A 365 -17.16 14.48 11.31
CA ALA A 365 -18.26 14.07 12.18
C ALA A 365 -19.29 13.21 11.43
N ARG A 366 -19.67 13.60 10.20
CA ARG A 366 -20.61 12.82 9.36
C ARG A 366 -20.04 11.45 9.00
N ALA A 367 -18.77 11.37 8.64
CA ALA A 367 -18.10 10.11 8.36
C ALA A 367 -18.09 9.17 9.58
N GLY A 368 -17.91 9.70 10.79
CA GLY A 368 -17.95 8.93 12.04
C GLY A 368 -19.32 8.36 12.39
N VAL A 369 -20.40 8.95 11.89
CA VAL A 369 -21.79 8.47 12.15
C VAL A 369 -22.22 7.44 11.10
N ARG A 370 -21.73 7.53 9.87
CA ARG A 370 -21.97 6.51 8.84
C ARG A 370 -21.18 5.27 9.21
N ARG A 371 -21.86 4.18 9.62
CA ARG A 371 -21.20 2.88 9.77
C ARG A 371 -20.68 2.42 8.41
N PRO A 372 -19.42 1.93 8.32
CA PRO A 372 -18.88 1.34 7.11
C PRO A 372 -19.63 0.08 6.68
#